data_74a7dfc81ecf1e40a4727876ba11a076
#
_entry.id   74a7dfc81ecf1e40a4727876ba11a076
#
_cell.length_a   1.000
_cell.length_b   1.000
_cell.length_c   1.000
_cell.angle_alpha   90.00
_cell.angle_beta   90.00
_cell.angle_gamma   90.00
#
_symmetry.space_group_name_H-M   'P 1'
#
loop_
_entity.id
_entity.type
_entity.pdbx_description
1 polymer ?
#
loop_
_entity_poly.entity_id
_entity_poly.type
_entity_poly.pdbx_seq_one_letter_code
_entity_poly.pdbx_strand_id
1 'polypeptide(L)'
;RLYSIILKRNLKEISVLVIISPAKKLNWDPVSLTNITSPIFQKEALELTGVAKNLSPKKLSDLMKISSNLAQLNFDRFHSFESEPNAKNSKPAALAFAGDTYVGLEARTLDQESIQYAQTHLRILSGLYGLLRPLDQIQPYRLEMGSKLKTKKGKSLYEFWGDLLSKELND
;
A
#
# COMPACT_ATOMS: atom_id res chain seq x y z
N ARG A 1 -47.76 -6.62 21.16
CA ARG A 1 -47.20 -5.22 21.10
C ARG A 1 -46.02 -4.97 22.06
N LEU A 2 -45.41 -6.01 22.64
CA LEU A 2 -44.26 -5.89 23.55
C LEU A 2 -42.95 -6.47 22.98
N TYR A 3 -42.98 -7.09 21.81
CA TYR A 3 -41.79 -7.71 21.18
C TYR A 3 -41.00 -6.78 20.23
N SER A 4 -41.50 -5.58 19.94
CA SER A 4 -40.82 -4.66 19.01
C SER A 4 -39.96 -3.56 19.68
N ILE A 5 -39.81 -3.58 21.01
CA ILE A 5 -39.07 -2.54 21.75
C ILE A 5 -37.70 -3.00 22.25
N ILE A 6 -37.37 -4.31 22.15
CA ILE A 6 -36.12 -4.85 22.72
C ILE A 6 -34.97 -4.95 21.68
N LEU A 7 -35.19 -4.68 20.40
CA LEU A 7 -34.17 -4.81 19.34
C LEU A 7 -33.58 -3.50 18.84
N LYS A 8 -33.70 -2.42 19.62
CA LYS A 8 -32.88 -1.21 19.42
C LYS A 8 -31.80 -1.04 20.50
N ARG A 9 -31.19 -2.10 20.96
CA ARG A 9 -29.88 -1.99 21.55
C ARG A 9 -28.91 -1.82 20.39
N ASN A 10 -28.26 -0.68 20.33
CA ASN A 10 -27.08 -0.41 19.52
C ASN A 10 -26.07 -1.57 19.69
N LEU A 11 -26.21 -2.61 18.91
CA LEU A 11 -25.06 -3.43 18.55
C LEU A 11 -24.18 -2.44 17.79
N LYS A 12 -23.15 -1.89 18.42
CA LYS A 12 -22.00 -1.36 17.69
C LYS A 12 -21.64 -2.49 16.75
N GLU A 13 -21.88 -2.31 15.46
CA GLU A 13 -21.36 -3.23 14.45
C GLU A 13 -19.87 -3.34 14.75
N ILE A 14 -19.43 -4.55 15.08
CA ILE A 14 -18.01 -4.80 15.27
C ILE A 14 -17.42 -4.69 13.87
N SER A 15 -16.89 -3.52 13.55
CA SER A 15 -16.16 -3.32 12.31
C SER A 15 -14.82 -4.02 12.46
N VAL A 16 -14.59 -5.06 11.67
CA VAL A 16 -13.32 -5.77 11.64
C VAL A 16 -12.47 -5.15 10.52
N LEU A 17 -11.30 -4.65 10.87
CA LEU A 17 -10.31 -4.19 9.90
C LEU A 17 -9.24 -5.27 9.72
N VAL A 18 -9.06 -5.74 8.50
CA VAL A 18 -8.04 -6.73 8.12
C VAL A 18 -6.81 -6.02 7.60
N ILE A 19 -5.63 -6.41 8.07
CA ILE A 19 -4.35 -5.87 7.60
C ILE A 19 -3.56 -7.00 6.95
N ILE A 20 -3.11 -6.78 5.71
CA ILE A 20 -2.28 -7.73 4.96
C ILE A 20 -0.95 -7.10 4.55
N SER A 21 0.04 -7.95 4.28
CA SER A 21 1.33 -7.52 3.75
C SER A 21 1.26 -7.29 2.25
N PRO A 22 2.07 -6.36 1.69
CA PRO A 22 2.24 -6.22 0.25
C PRO A 22 3.00 -7.44 -0.31
N ALA A 23 2.97 -7.62 -1.62
CA ALA A 23 3.78 -8.64 -2.29
C ALA A 23 5.05 -8.02 -2.90
N LYS A 24 6.13 -8.83 -2.94
CA LYS A 24 7.38 -8.46 -3.63
C LYS A 24 7.23 -8.44 -5.15
N LYS A 25 6.38 -9.33 -5.67
CA LYS A 25 6.03 -9.42 -7.08
C LYS A 25 4.88 -8.47 -7.39
N LEU A 26 4.97 -7.81 -8.53
CA LEU A 26 3.93 -6.93 -9.04
C LEU A 26 3.39 -7.50 -10.36
N ASN A 27 2.08 -7.35 -10.58
CA ASN A 27 1.41 -7.58 -11.84
C ASN A 27 1.04 -6.21 -12.44
N TRP A 28 1.55 -5.95 -13.65
CA TRP A 28 1.33 -4.69 -14.34
C TRP A 28 0.47 -4.83 -15.61
N ASP A 29 -0.25 -5.97 -15.76
CA ASP A 29 -1.22 -6.14 -16.85
C ASP A 29 -2.29 -5.06 -16.79
N PRO A 30 -2.74 -4.51 -17.92
CA PRO A 30 -3.75 -3.47 -17.95
C PRO A 30 -5.02 -3.85 -17.19
N VAL A 31 -5.62 -2.87 -16.53
CA VAL A 31 -6.92 -3.00 -15.85
C VAL A 31 -7.77 -1.78 -16.16
N SER A 32 -9.06 -2.01 -16.35
CA SER A 32 -10.05 -0.94 -16.47
C SER A 32 -10.80 -0.84 -15.14
N LEU A 33 -10.55 0.24 -14.39
CA LEU A 33 -11.30 0.55 -13.18
C LEU A 33 -11.64 2.03 -13.16
N THR A 34 -12.84 2.33 -12.69
CA THR A 34 -13.39 3.70 -12.63
C THR A 34 -13.26 4.33 -11.24
N ASN A 35 -13.22 3.53 -10.18
CA ASN A 35 -13.24 4.00 -8.80
C ASN A 35 -11.86 3.82 -8.14
N ILE A 36 -10.91 4.65 -8.56
CA ILE A 36 -9.55 4.68 -7.99
C ILE A 36 -9.45 5.77 -6.92
N THR A 37 -8.61 5.53 -5.92
CA THR A 37 -8.37 6.48 -4.82
C THR A 37 -6.89 6.83 -4.71
N SER A 38 -6.58 7.98 -4.11
CA SER A 38 -5.20 8.35 -3.79
C SER A 38 -4.78 7.72 -2.47
N PRO A 39 -3.51 7.29 -2.32
CA PRO A 39 -2.98 6.81 -1.05
C PRO A 39 -3.12 7.85 0.06
N ILE A 40 -3.47 7.41 1.27
CA ILE A 40 -3.64 8.27 2.44
C ILE A 40 -2.36 9.04 2.72
N PHE A 41 -1.21 8.36 2.65
CA PHE A 41 0.12 8.91 2.94
C PHE A 41 0.93 9.19 1.67
N GLN A 42 0.30 9.75 0.63
CA GLN A 42 0.97 10.07 -0.64
C GLN A 42 2.15 11.03 -0.44
N LYS A 43 2.02 12.00 0.45
CA LYS A 43 3.08 12.96 0.76
C LYS A 43 4.32 12.29 1.37
N GLU A 44 4.10 11.39 2.31
CA GLU A 44 5.15 10.60 2.97
C GLU A 44 5.81 9.64 1.98
N ALA A 45 5.03 9.04 1.07
CA ALA A 45 5.57 8.19 0.01
C ALA A 45 6.49 8.97 -0.95
N LEU A 46 6.14 10.21 -1.29
CA LEU A 46 6.99 11.10 -2.08
C LEU A 46 8.27 11.49 -1.33
N GLU A 47 8.19 11.75 -0.02
CA GLU A 47 9.38 12.02 0.81
C GLU A 47 10.34 10.83 0.79
N LEU A 48 9.85 9.61 1.02
CA LEU A 48 10.64 8.37 0.98
C LEU A 48 11.23 8.11 -0.42
N THR A 49 10.45 8.31 -1.46
CA THR A 49 10.90 8.19 -2.85
C THR A 49 12.04 9.18 -3.13
N GLY A 50 11.91 10.42 -2.66
CA GLY A 50 12.96 11.44 -2.78
C GLY A 50 14.28 11.00 -2.11
N VAL A 51 14.21 10.33 -0.97
CA VAL A 51 15.39 9.76 -0.31
C VAL A 51 15.95 8.58 -1.12
N ALA A 52 15.08 7.68 -1.61
CA ALA A 52 15.48 6.49 -2.37
C ALA A 52 16.14 6.86 -3.71
N LYS A 53 15.69 7.91 -4.38
CA LYS A 53 16.29 8.45 -5.63
C LYS A 53 17.77 8.79 -5.48
N ASN A 54 18.20 9.19 -4.28
CA ASN A 54 19.61 9.56 -4.02
C ASN A 54 20.52 8.34 -3.72
N LEU A 55 19.97 7.13 -3.72
CA LEU A 55 20.74 5.91 -3.51
C LEU A 55 21.19 5.32 -4.84
N SER A 56 22.48 4.94 -4.95
CA SER A 56 22.96 4.17 -6.09
C SER A 56 22.36 2.77 -6.13
N PRO A 57 22.34 2.08 -7.29
CA PRO A 57 21.87 0.69 -7.37
C PRO A 57 22.57 -0.23 -6.36
N LYS A 58 23.87 -0.06 -6.12
CA LYS A 58 24.61 -0.81 -5.11
C LYS A 58 24.04 -0.58 -3.70
N LYS A 59 23.78 0.68 -3.31
CA LYS A 59 23.18 1.01 -2.00
C LYS A 59 21.77 0.45 -1.87
N LEU A 60 20.98 0.42 -2.96
CA LEU A 60 19.65 -0.21 -2.97
C LEU A 60 19.76 -1.74 -2.83
N SER A 61 20.76 -2.36 -3.48
CA SER A 61 21.04 -3.80 -3.31
C SER A 61 21.34 -4.13 -1.85
N ASP A 62 22.23 -3.38 -1.23
CA ASP A 62 22.62 -3.58 0.18
C ASP A 62 21.45 -3.32 1.14
N LEU A 63 20.67 -2.26 0.93
CA LEU A 63 19.50 -1.88 1.74
C LEU A 63 18.41 -2.95 1.73
N MET A 64 18.07 -3.45 0.55
CA MET A 64 16.94 -4.36 0.35
C MET A 64 17.36 -5.83 0.28
N LYS A 65 18.69 -6.12 0.31
CA LYS A 65 19.28 -7.48 0.16
C LYS A 65 18.76 -8.18 -1.10
N ILE A 66 18.90 -7.51 -2.24
CA ILE A 66 18.43 -7.98 -3.55
C ILE A 66 19.58 -8.06 -4.55
N SER A 67 19.39 -8.81 -5.65
CA SER A 67 20.34 -8.92 -6.73
C SER A 67 20.58 -7.57 -7.43
N SER A 68 21.72 -7.43 -8.10
CA SER A 68 22.07 -6.22 -8.85
C SER A 68 21.02 -5.85 -9.91
N ASN A 69 20.44 -6.85 -10.59
CA ASN A 69 19.41 -6.61 -11.60
C ASN A 69 18.13 -6.05 -10.96
N LEU A 70 17.70 -6.58 -9.81
CA LEU A 70 16.55 -6.06 -9.06
C LEU A 70 16.86 -4.67 -8.47
N ALA A 71 18.09 -4.41 -8.08
CA ALA A 71 18.50 -3.10 -7.58
C ALA A 71 18.46 -2.06 -8.69
N GLN A 72 18.95 -2.38 -9.90
CA GLN A 72 18.86 -1.50 -11.06
C GLN A 72 17.39 -1.23 -11.42
N LEU A 73 16.55 -2.27 -11.50
CA LEU A 73 15.12 -2.11 -11.77
C LEU A 73 14.45 -1.14 -10.78
N ASN A 74 14.77 -1.25 -9.49
CA ASN A 74 14.15 -0.38 -8.48
C ASN A 74 14.76 1.02 -8.47
N PHE A 75 16.03 1.18 -8.83
CA PHE A 75 16.63 2.47 -9.10
C PHE A 75 15.87 3.21 -10.20
N ASP A 76 15.61 2.55 -11.33
CA ASP A 76 14.87 3.12 -12.46
C ASP A 76 13.41 3.45 -12.06
N ARG A 77 12.76 2.57 -11.29
CA ARG A 77 11.42 2.80 -10.75
C ARG A 77 11.35 4.04 -9.86
N PHE A 78 12.28 4.19 -8.92
CA PHE A 78 12.31 5.39 -8.08
C PHE A 78 12.56 6.66 -8.91
N HIS A 79 13.45 6.60 -9.93
CA HIS A 79 13.72 7.77 -10.78
C HIS A 79 12.54 8.15 -11.67
N SER A 80 11.77 7.18 -12.17
CA SER A 80 10.55 7.41 -12.96
C SER A 80 9.31 7.70 -12.11
N PHE A 81 9.41 7.68 -10.78
CA PHE A 81 8.29 7.91 -9.89
C PHE A 81 7.82 9.37 -9.98
N GLU A 82 6.56 9.57 -10.29
CA GLU A 82 5.92 10.88 -10.45
C GLU A 82 5.15 11.28 -9.20
N SER A 83 5.04 12.59 -8.95
CA SER A 83 4.28 13.15 -7.82
C SER A 83 2.79 12.89 -7.96
N GLU A 84 2.29 12.91 -9.20
CA GLU A 84 0.90 12.67 -9.53
C GLU A 84 0.77 11.36 -10.32
N PRO A 85 0.24 10.30 -9.71
CA PRO A 85 0.00 9.05 -10.42
C PRO A 85 -1.10 9.23 -11.47
N ASN A 86 -0.95 8.52 -12.60
CA ASN A 86 -1.92 8.50 -13.68
C ASN A 86 -2.15 7.07 -14.19
N ALA A 87 -3.10 6.88 -15.09
CA ALA A 87 -3.47 5.55 -15.59
C ALA A 87 -2.33 4.80 -16.32
N LYS A 88 -1.26 5.50 -16.75
CA LYS A 88 -0.11 4.87 -17.43
C LYS A 88 0.96 4.39 -16.46
N ASN A 89 1.15 5.10 -15.35
CA ASN A 89 2.24 4.84 -14.40
C ASN A 89 1.78 4.24 -13.07
N SER A 90 0.47 4.09 -12.85
CA SER A 90 -0.08 3.60 -11.59
C SER A 90 -1.17 2.56 -11.77
N LYS A 91 -1.43 1.81 -10.70
CA LYS A 91 -2.43 0.76 -10.65
C LYS A 91 -2.99 0.63 -9.23
N PRO A 92 -4.27 0.26 -9.03
CA PRO A 92 -4.82 -0.03 -7.71
C PRO A 92 -4.01 -1.09 -6.97
N ALA A 93 -3.74 -0.87 -5.70
CA ALA A 93 -2.85 -1.69 -4.88
C ALA A 93 -3.24 -3.18 -4.87
N ALA A 94 -4.53 -3.50 -4.68
CA ALA A 94 -5.01 -4.89 -4.67
C ALA A 94 -4.82 -5.62 -6.00
N LEU A 95 -4.68 -4.89 -7.12
CA LEU A 95 -4.47 -5.43 -8.46
C LEU A 95 -3.00 -5.35 -8.91
N ALA A 96 -2.21 -4.51 -8.25
CA ALA A 96 -0.80 -4.35 -8.55
C ALA A 96 0.06 -5.39 -7.83
N PHE A 97 -0.24 -5.71 -6.57
CA PHE A 97 0.47 -6.76 -5.85
C PHE A 97 0.11 -8.16 -6.37
N ALA A 98 1.12 -9.02 -6.50
CA ALA A 98 0.98 -10.38 -7.01
C ALA A 98 1.77 -11.36 -6.14
N GLY A 99 1.08 -12.07 -5.29
CA GLY A 99 1.57 -13.10 -4.38
C GLY A 99 0.41 -13.93 -3.89
N ASP A 100 0.65 -14.97 -3.10
CA ASP A 100 -0.38 -15.94 -2.70
C ASP A 100 -1.59 -15.29 -2.04
N THR A 101 -1.37 -14.31 -1.16
CA THR A 101 -2.45 -13.51 -0.55
C THR A 101 -3.34 -12.83 -1.60
N TYR A 102 -2.74 -12.30 -2.66
CA TYR A 102 -3.48 -11.57 -3.71
C TYR A 102 -4.09 -12.52 -4.75
N VAL A 103 -3.50 -13.69 -4.92
CA VAL A 103 -4.14 -14.80 -5.67
C VAL A 103 -5.40 -15.24 -4.95
N GLY A 104 -5.35 -15.41 -3.61
CA GLY A 104 -6.52 -15.77 -2.81
C GLY A 104 -7.56 -14.65 -2.68
N LEU A 105 -7.14 -13.38 -2.73
CA LEU A 105 -8.07 -12.23 -2.72
C LEU A 105 -8.88 -12.12 -4.03
N GLU A 106 -8.30 -12.54 -5.15
CA GLU A 106 -8.92 -12.50 -6.50
C GLU A 106 -9.58 -11.15 -6.83
N ALA A 107 -8.94 -10.04 -6.47
CA ALA A 107 -9.52 -8.69 -6.56
C ALA A 107 -10.07 -8.31 -7.95
N ARG A 108 -9.65 -9.02 -9.02
CA ARG A 108 -10.18 -8.82 -10.39
C ARG A 108 -11.60 -9.38 -10.58
N THR A 109 -12.02 -10.32 -9.74
CA THR A 109 -13.32 -11.00 -9.86
C THR A 109 -14.36 -10.44 -8.88
N LEU A 110 -13.94 -9.56 -7.98
CA LEU A 110 -14.83 -8.91 -7.03
C LEU A 110 -15.82 -7.99 -7.75
N ASP A 111 -17.09 -8.09 -7.41
CA ASP A 111 -18.10 -7.13 -7.84
C ASP A 111 -17.95 -5.77 -7.15
N GLN A 112 -18.75 -4.80 -7.58
CA GLN A 112 -18.69 -3.43 -7.07
C GLN A 112 -18.93 -3.33 -5.56
N GLU A 113 -19.83 -4.13 -5.01
CA GLU A 113 -20.16 -4.15 -3.59
C GLU A 113 -19.00 -4.74 -2.77
N SER A 114 -18.49 -5.89 -3.19
CA SER A 114 -17.37 -6.58 -2.54
C SER A 114 -16.09 -5.74 -2.55
N ILE A 115 -15.76 -5.06 -3.65
CA ILE A 115 -14.58 -4.19 -3.69
C ILE A 115 -14.74 -2.95 -2.82
N GLN A 116 -15.94 -2.40 -2.70
CA GLN A 116 -16.24 -1.29 -1.78
C GLN A 116 -16.18 -1.74 -0.31
N TYR A 117 -16.67 -2.93 -0.01
CA TYR A 117 -16.50 -3.51 1.31
C TYR A 117 -15.01 -3.69 1.66
N ALA A 118 -14.23 -4.26 0.75
CA ALA A 118 -12.79 -4.38 0.92
C ALA A 118 -12.10 -3.02 1.09
N GLN A 119 -12.51 -1.98 0.36
CA GLN A 119 -11.97 -0.61 0.48
C GLN A 119 -12.09 -0.03 1.89
N THR A 120 -13.14 -0.40 2.62
CA THR A 120 -13.38 0.05 4.00
C THR A 120 -12.77 -0.88 5.05
N HIS A 121 -12.66 -2.18 4.78
CA HIS A 121 -12.30 -3.20 5.78
C HIS A 121 -10.93 -3.84 5.59
N LEU A 122 -10.19 -3.49 4.50
CA LEU A 122 -8.87 -4.04 4.22
C LEU A 122 -7.83 -2.94 4.14
N ARG A 123 -6.67 -3.18 4.73
CA ARG A 123 -5.47 -2.34 4.59
C ARG A 123 -4.29 -3.19 4.17
N ILE A 124 -3.42 -2.61 3.35
CA ILE A 124 -2.16 -3.21 2.93
C ILE A 124 -1.04 -2.41 3.58
N LEU A 125 -0.25 -3.05 4.45
CA LEU A 125 0.83 -2.40 5.21
C LEU A 125 2.10 -2.29 4.36
N SER A 126 2.31 -1.14 3.74
CA SER A 126 3.39 -0.86 2.78
C SER A 126 4.56 -0.11 3.42
N GLY A 127 5.79 -0.51 3.10
CA GLY A 127 6.99 0.23 3.53
C GLY A 127 7.09 1.63 2.89
N LEU A 128 6.63 1.79 1.65
CA LEU A 128 6.68 3.07 0.93
C LEU A 128 5.45 3.95 1.20
N TYR A 129 4.26 3.37 1.19
CA TYR A 129 3.00 4.10 1.26
C TYR A 129 2.33 4.07 2.64
N GLY A 130 2.92 3.38 3.63
CA GLY A 130 2.30 3.20 4.93
C GLY A 130 1.08 2.28 4.88
N LEU A 131 -0.11 2.82 4.95
CA LEU A 131 -1.36 2.08 4.81
C LEU A 131 -1.99 2.39 3.45
N LEU A 132 -2.28 1.34 2.71
CA LEU A 132 -3.02 1.41 1.45
C LEU A 132 -4.38 0.75 1.59
N ARG A 133 -5.37 1.32 0.94
CA ARG A 133 -6.65 0.68 0.67
C ARG A 133 -6.58 -0.08 -0.67
N PRO A 134 -7.44 -1.05 -0.93
CA PRO A 134 -7.43 -1.84 -2.17
C PRO A 134 -7.38 -1.04 -3.47
N LEU A 135 -8.12 0.08 -3.54
CA LEU A 135 -8.24 0.92 -4.74
C LEU A 135 -7.25 2.10 -4.78
N ASP A 136 -6.36 2.23 -3.80
CA ASP A 136 -5.34 3.26 -3.81
C ASP A 136 -4.34 3.05 -4.95
N GLN A 137 -4.11 4.08 -5.75
CA GLN A 137 -3.17 4.05 -6.87
C GLN A 137 -1.73 4.02 -6.38
N ILE A 138 -1.00 2.98 -6.77
CA ILE A 138 0.43 2.87 -6.49
C ILE A 138 1.23 2.83 -7.80
N GLN A 139 2.42 3.36 -7.76
CA GLN A 139 3.43 3.19 -8.80
C GLN A 139 4.34 2.00 -8.46
N PRO A 140 5.03 1.38 -9.45
CA PRO A 140 5.89 0.23 -9.18
C PRO A 140 7.03 0.59 -8.22
N TYR A 141 7.19 -0.20 -7.18
CA TYR A 141 8.26 -0.04 -6.19
C TYR A 141 8.61 -1.36 -5.52
N ARG A 142 9.73 -1.36 -4.79
CA ARG A 142 10.05 -2.36 -3.79
C ARG A 142 10.72 -1.65 -2.61
N LEU A 143 10.09 -1.66 -1.48
CA LEU A 143 10.62 -1.16 -0.21
C LEU A 143 9.86 -1.84 0.93
N GLU A 144 10.52 -2.73 1.65
CA GLU A 144 9.92 -3.49 2.75
C GLU A 144 9.97 -2.64 4.04
N MET A 145 8.95 -2.78 4.91
CA MET A 145 8.85 -2.02 6.17
C MET A 145 10.08 -2.19 7.08
N GLY A 146 10.72 -3.36 7.07
CA GLY A 146 11.96 -3.62 7.81
C GLY A 146 13.22 -2.96 7.24
N SER A 147 13.13 -2.20 6.16
CA SER A 147 14.28 -1.55 5.53
C SER A 147 14.85 -0.43 6.41
N LYS A 148 16.18 -0.42 6.55
CA LYS A 148 16.92 0.61 7.31
C LYS A 148 17.22 1.84 6.43
N LEU A 149 16.19 2.37 5.78
CA LEU A 149 16.32 3.59 4.98
C LEU A 149 16.46 4.79 5.93
N LYS A 150 17.62 5.43 5.88
CA LYS A 150 17.90 6.62 6.69
C LYS A 150 17.22 7.84 6.07
N THR A 151 16.44 8.54 6.88
CA THR A 151 15.72 9.76 6.50
C THR A 151 16.02 10.87 7.52
N LYS A 152 15.45 12.05 7.32
CA LYS A 152 15.48 13.12 8.32
C LYS A 152 14.71 12.77 9.60
N LYS A 153 13.74 11.83 9.53
CA LYS A 153 12.88 11.42 10.64
C LYS A 153 13.43 10.21 11.42
N GLY A 154 14.49 9.53 10.91
CA GLY A 154 15.05 8.38 11.59
C GLY A 154 15.95 7.52 10.72
N LYS A 155 16.43 6.41 11.28
CA LYS A 155 17.39 5.47 10.65
C LYS A 155 16.71 4.25 10.02
N SER A 156 15.39 4.15 10.14
CA SER A 156 14.58 3.04 9.64
C SER A 156 13.21 3.52 9.21
N LEU A 157 12.46 2.70 8.47
CA LEU A 157 11.08 3.01 8.14
C LEU A 157 10.17 2.97 9.37
N TYR A 158 10.47 2.17 10.38
CA TYR A 158 9.73 2.18 11.63
C TYR A 158 9.82 3.54 12.32
N GLU A 159 11.02 4.14 12.36
CA GLU A 159 11.20 5.47 12.91
C GLU A 159 10.58 6.56 12.02
N PHE A 160 10.63 6.39 10.71
CA PHE A 160 10.00 7.32 9.77
C PHE A 160 8.48 7.37 9.94
N TRP A 161 7.84 6.22 10.03
CA TRP A 161 6.38 6.12 10.17
C TRP A 161 5.92 6.44 11.60
N GLY A 162 6.72 6.12 12.64
CA GLY A 162 6.40 6.37 14.05
C GLY A 162 4.97 5.95 14.38
N ASP A 163 4.18 6.87 14.91
CA ASP A 163 2.78 6.64 15.32
C ASP A 163 1.76 6.91 14.21
N LEU A 164 2.18 7.37 13.02
CA LEU A 164 1.24 7.79 11.97
C LEU A 164 0.28 6.67 11.58
N LEU A 165 0.82 5.45 11.40
CA LEU A 165 0.01 4.31 10.95
C LEU A 165 -0.95 3.82 12.04
N SER A 166 -0.51 3.81 13.30
CA SER A 166 -1.37 3.39 14.41
C SER A 166 -2.48 4.40 14.69
N LYS A 167 -2.23 5.68 14.51
CA LYS A 167 -3.27 6.73 14.61
C LYS A 167 -4.33 6.53 13.54
N GLU A 168 -3.92 6.41 12.27
CA GLU A 168 -4.84 6.17 11.16
C GLU A 168 -5.68 4.89 11.31
N LEU A 169 -5.12 3.85 11.96
CA LEU A 169 -5.85 2.59 12.19
C LEU A 169 -6.86 2.67 13.34
N ASN A 170 -6.75 3.68 14.22
CA ASN A 170 -7.64 3.86 15.38
C ASN A 170 -8.71 4.94 15.16
N ASP A 171 -8.61 5.70 14.07
CA ASP A 171 -9.60 6.70 13.66
C ASP A 171 -10.74 6.05 12.87
#